data_29de56f74b66c24383811448bd62cf0f
#
_entry.id   29de56f74b66c24383811448bd62cf0f
#
_cell.length_a   1.000
_cell.length_b   1.000
_cell.length_c   1.000
_cell.angle_alpha   90.00
_cell.angle_beta   90.00
_cell.angle_gamma   90.00
#
_symmetry.space_group_name_H-M   'P 1'
#
loop_
_entity.id
_entity.type
_entity.pdbx_description
1 polymer ?
#
loop_
_entity_poly.entity_id
_entity_poly.type
_entity_poly.pdbx_seq_one_letter_code
_entity_poly.pdbx_strand_id
1 'polypeptide(L)'
;MKIVAAIAAMGLATTLATGTAQAQTAKVGQPAPAFDAVTSNGETVSLADFAGNAVVLEWTNDGCPFVQKHYDSGNMQSLQKRLTGDGTVWLSVISSAPGEQGHADSARANALTTDRKAAPTHVILDEDGALGRLYGARTTPHMYVVDAKGTLVYAGAIDTIASAEQADVPRADNYVEAALGALRAGQAVTVRQTQPYGCSIKYGG
;
A
#
# COMPACT_ATOMS: atom_id res chain seq x y z
N MET A 1 47.07 -10.94 -62.77
CA MET A 1 47.19 -10.54 -61.36
C MET A 1 45.77 -10.30 -60.84
N LYS A 2 45.21 -11.27 -60.06
CA LYS A 2 43.87 -11.18 -59.51
C LYS A 2 43.99 -10.87 -58.02
N ILE A 3 43.48 -9.69 -57.59
CA ILE A 3 43.47 -9.28 -56.19
C ILE A 3 42.11 -9.72 -55.62
N VAL A 4 42.18 -10.62 -54.63
CA VAL A 4 41.00 -11.05 -53.85
C VAL A 4 40.90 -10.18 -52.62
N ALA A 5 39.87 -9.37 -52.52
CA ALA A 5 39.56 -8.62 -51.29
C ALA A 5 38.77 -9.48 -50.32
N ALA A 6 39.31 -9.71 -49.13
CA ALA A 6 38.62 -10.38 -48.03
C ALA A 6 37.81 -9.33 -47.24
N ILE A 7 36.50 -9.51 -47.17
CA ILE A 7 35.59 -8.72 -46.32
C ILE A 7 35.49 -9.43 -44.97
N ALA A 8 36.03 -8.80 -43.93
CA ALA A 8 35.87 -9.26 -42.54
C ALA A 8 34.50 -8.75 -42.02
N ALA A 9 33.55 -9.66 -41.76
CA ALA A 9 32.32 -9.37 -41.09
C ALA A 9 32.53 -9.30 -39.56
N MET A 10 32.44 -8.09 -39.02
CA MET A 10 32.50 -7.82 -37.58
C MET A 10 31.12 -8.03 -36.96
N GLY A 11 30.90 -9.19 -36.35
CA GLY A 11 29.66 -9.49 -35.65
C GLY A 11 29.58 -8.73 -34.30
N LEU A 12 28.61 -7.81 -34.18
CA LEU A 12 28.31 -7.08 -32.97
C LEU A 12 27.49 -7.98 -32.05
N ALA A 13 28.12 -8.58 -31.02
CA ALA A 13 27.41 -9.35 -30.00
C ALA A 13 26.77 -8.39 -28.99
N THR A 14 25.48 -8.18 -29.09
CA THR A 14 24.67 -7.47 -28.08
C THR A 14 24.45 -8.39 -26.87
N THR A 15 25.19 -8.20 -25.80
CA THR A 15 24.92 -8.83 -24.50
C THR A 15 23.71 -8.17 -23.84
N LEU A 16 22.57 -8.88 -23.83
CA LEU A 16 21.43 -8.54 -23.00
C LEU A 16 21.82 -8.78 -21.52
N ALA A 17 22.09 -7.69 -20.80
CA ALA A 17 22.26 -7.75 -19.36
C ALA A 17 20.87 -7.99 -18.72
N THR A 18 20.57 -9.22 -18.34
CA THR A 18 19.43 -9.54 -17.45
C THR A 18 19.77 -9.07 -16.05
N GLY A 19 19.47 -7.80 -15.76
CA GLY A 19 19.54 -7.29 -14.40
C GLY A 19 18.46 -7.96 -13.56
N THR A 20 18.85 -8.78 -12.58
CA THR A 20 17.96 -9.22 -11.51
C THR A 20 17.55 -7.98 -10.72
N ALA A 21 16.32 -7.49 -10.91
CA ALA A 21 15.75 -6.43 -10.07
C ALA A 21 15.67 -6.99 -8.65
N GLN A 22 16.57 -6.56 -7.78
CA GLN A 22 16.45 -6.81 -6.35
C GLN A 22 15.18 -6.10 -5.87
N ALA A 23 14.32 -6.82 -5.14
CA ALA A 23 13.14 -6.24 -4.52
C ALA A 23 13.58 -5.10 -3.59
N GLN A 24 13.35 -3.87 -4.04
CA GLN A 24 13.73 -2.67 -3.28
C GLN A 24 12.68 -2.45 -2.19
N THR A 25 13.09 -2.49 -0.92
CA THR A 25 12.22 -2.12 0.21
C THR A 25 11.67 -0.70 0.05
N ALA A 26 10.42 -0.51 0.45
CA ALA A 26 9.74 0.78 0.33
C ALA A 26 10.51 1.90 1.04
N LYS A 27 10.79 2.98 0.32
CA LYS A 27 11.47 4.17 0.84
C LYS A 27 10.76 5.43 0.35
N VAL A 28 10.38 6.30 1.27
CA VAL A 28 9.71 7.56 0.94
C VAL A 28 10.59 8.41 0.04
N GLY A 29 9.98 8.93 -1.04
CA GLY A 29 10.64 9.72 -2.07
C GLY A 29 11.27 8.92 -3.20
N GLN A 30 11.13 7.59 -3.18
CA GLN A 30 11.54 6.69 -4.24
C GLN A 30 10.32 6.08 -4.94
N PRO A 31 10.46 5.47 -6.12
CA PRO A 31 9.42 4.65 -6.70
C PRO A 31 8.91 3.63 -5.68
N ALA A 32 7.60 3.54 -5.52
CA ALA A 32 6.98 2.53 -4.67
C ALA A 32 7.32 1.13 -5.21
N PRO A 33 7.64 0.15 -4.35
CA PRO A 33 7.90 -1.21 -4.80
C PRO A 33 6.71 -1.76 -5.59
N ALA A 34 7.01 -2.34 -6.75
CA ALA A 34 6.00 -3.04 -7.53
C ALA A 34 5.57 -4.33 -6.81
N PHE A 35 4.31 -4.67 -6.95
CA PHE A 35 3.74 -5.92 -6.45
C PHE A 35 2.63 -6.43 -7.35
N ASP A 36 2.41 -7.72 -7.29
CA ASP A 36 1.19 -8.39 -7.73
C ASP A 36 0.56 -9.03 -6.49
N ALA A 37 -0.75 -8.87 -6.29
CA ALA A 37 -1.43 -9.33 -5.09
C ALA A 37 -2.84 -9.85 -5.39
N VAL A 38 -3.27 -10.85 -4.65
CA VAL A 38 -4.62 -11.42 -4.78
C VAL A 38 -5.58 -10.65 -3.89
N THR A 39 -6.71 -10.25 -4.45
CA THR A 39 -7.78 -9.58 -3.71
C THR A 39 -8.70 -10.60 -3.02
N SER A 40 -9.51 -10.13 -2.07
CA SER A 40 -10.54 -10.96 -1.43
C SER A 40 -11.62 -11.48 -2.40
N ASN A 41 -11.71 -10.90 -3.60
CA ASN A 41 -12.61 -11.36 -4.67
C ASN A 41 -11.93 -12.34 -5.64
N GLY A 42 -10.67 -12.72 -5.40
CA GLY A 42 -9.90 -13.66 -6.22
C GLY A 42 -9.27 -13.05 -7.48
N GLU A 43 -9.33 -11.74 -7.64
CA GLU A 43 -8.65 -11.02 -8.73
C GLU A 43 -7.17 -10.81 -8.36
N THR A 44 -6.29 -10.87 -9.37
CA THR A 44 -4.90 -10.41 -9.21
C THR A 44 -4.81 -8.96 -9.67
N VAL A 45 -4.27 -8.11 -8.82
CA VAL A 45 -4.02 -6.70 -9.12
C VAL A 45 -2.55 -6.37 -8.89
N SER A 46 -2.02 -5.45 -9.68
CA SER A 46 -0.67 -4.93 -9.55
C SER A 46 -0.69 -3.43 -9.22
N LEU A 47 0.39 -2.91 -8.64
CA LEU A 47 0.51 -1.46 -8.47
C LEU A 47 0.45 -0.72 -9.81
N ALA A 48 0.91 -1.34 -10.90
CA ALA A 48 0.91 -0.76 -12.25
C ALA A 48 -0.51 -0.55 -12.82
N ASP A 49 -1.49 -1.36 -12.40
CA ASP A 49 -2.89 -1.23 -12.85
C ASP A 49 -3.50 0.11 -12.40
N PHE A 50 -2.94 0.72 -11.38
CA PHE A 50 -3.39 1.98 -10.81
C PHE A 50 -2.60 3.20 -11.27
N ALA A 51 -1.75 3.04 -12.30
CA ALA A 51 -0.95 4.14 -12.84
C ALA A 51 -1.83 5.35 -13.22
N GLY A 52 -1.39 6.55 -12.86
CA GLY A 52 -2.15 7.78 -13.08
C GLY A 52 -3.10 8.16 -11.93
N ASN A 53 -3.30 7.27 -10.95
CA ASN A 53 -4.07 7.55 -9.74
C ASN A 53 -3.16 7.59 -8.50
N ALA A 54 -3.54 8.34 -7.49
CA ALA A 54 -2.94 8.19 -6.17
C ALA A 54 -3.43 6.88 -5.54
N VAL A 55 -2.54 6.16 -4.84
CA VAL A 55 -2.85 4.89 -4.18
C VAL A 55 -2.58 5.02 -2.68
N VAL A 56 -3.54 4.62 -1.87
CA VAL A 56 -3.37 4.43 -0.42
C VAL A 56 -3.29 2.94 -0.14
N LEU A 57 -2.25 2.50 0.59
CA LEU A 57 -2.24 1.17 1.20
C LEU A 57 -2.46 1.34 2.71
N GLU A 58 -3.44 0.62 3.23
CA GLU A 58 -3.81 0.55 4.65
C GLU A 58 -3.54 -0.86 5.15
N TRP A 59 -2.53 -1.08 5.99
CA TRP A 59 -2.43 -2.34 6.73
C TRP A 59 -3.45 -2.36 7.85
N THR A 60 -4.27 -3.40 7.89
CA THR A 60 -5.43 -3.50 8.78
C THR A 60 -5.51 -4.85 9.50
N ASN A 61 -6.20 -4.87 10.65
CA ASN A 61 -6.48 -6.04 11.46
C ASN A 61 -7.76 -5.76 12.28
N ASP A 62 -8.79 -6.57 12.08
CA ASP A 62 -10.12 -6.36 12.68
C ASP A 62 -10.14 -6.48 14.21
N GLY A 63 -9.21 -7.24 14.78
CA GLY A 63 -9.07 -7.40 16.23
C GLY A 63 -8.16 -6.35 16.89
N CYS A 64 -7.61 -5.39 16.12
CA CYS A 64 -6.75 -4.37 16.69
C CYS A 64 -7.56 -3.16 17.21
N PRO A 65 -7.48 -2.80 18.51
CA PRO A 65 -8.22 -1.65 19.06
C PRO A 65 -7.93 -0.33 18.36
N PHE A 66 -6.71 -0.14 17.89
CA PHE A 66 -6.33 1.05 17.12
C PHE A 66 -6.96 1.10 15.72
N VAL A 67 -7.24 -0.04 15.11
CA VAL A 67 -8.02 -0.14 13.87
C VAL A 67 -9.51 0.07 14.18
N GLN A 68 -10.02 -0.60 15.22
CA GLN A 68 -11.41 -0.45 15.68
C GLN A 68 -11.75 1.01 15.96
N LYS A 69 -10.86 1.79 16.60
CA LYS A 69 -11.01 3.25 16.78
C LYS A 69 -11.55 3.94 15.52
N HIS A 70 -10.92 3.68 14.38
CA HIS A 70 -11.24 4.35 13.12
C HIS A 70 -12.46 3.78 12.41
N TYR A 71 -12.69 2.46 12.53
CA TYR A 71 -13.87 1.84 11.92
C TYR A 71 -15.14 2.04 12.74
N ASP A 72 -15.09 1.90 14.07
CA ASP A 72 -16.25 2.03 14.94
C ASP A 72 -16.72 3.49 15.07
N SER A 73 -15.81 4.46 14.91
CA SER A 73 -16.17 5.89 14.83
C SER A 73 -16.70 6.32 13.46
N GLY A 74 -16.68 5.45 12.44
CA GLY A 74 -17.03 5.80 11.06
C GLY A 74 -15.97 6.62 10.31
N ASN A 75 -14.83 6.90 10.94
CA ASN A 75 -13.75 7.70 10.35
C ASN A 75 -13.17 7.04 9.09
N MET A 76 -12.80 5.75 9.19
CA MET A 76 -12.18 5.04 8.06
C MET A 76 -13.13 4.96 6.86
N GLN A 77 -14.40 4.60 7.09
CA GLN A 77 -15.40 4.50 6.03
C GLN A 77 -15.64 5.84 5.33
N SER A 78 -15.71 6.93 6.10
CA SER A 78 -15.88 8.29 5.56
C SER A 78 -14.66 8.68 4.72
N LEU A 79 -13.47 8.38 5.22
CA LEU A 79 -12.21 8.64 4.53
C LEU A 79 -12.12 7.85 3.21
N GLN A 80 -12.37 6.53 3.26
CA GLN A 80 -12.38 5.67 2.09
C GLN A 80 -13.39 6.15 1.04
N LYS A 81 -14.66 6.35 1.42
CA LYS A 81 -15.72 6.79 0.49
C LYS A 81 -15.40 8.09 -0.22
N ARG A 82 -14.91 9.07 0.53
CA ARG A 82 -14.57 10.37 -0.03
C ARG A 82 -13.38 10.28 -0.98
N LEU A 83 -12.32 9.61 -0.57
CA LEU A 83 -11.08 9.54 -1.36
C LEU A 83 -11.24 8.65 -2.59
N THR A 84 -11.94 7.52 -2.49
CA THR A 84 -12.24 6.67 -3.67
C THR A 84 -13.20 7.36 -4.63
N GLY A 85 -14.17 8.13 -4.12
CA GLY A 85 -15.04 8.98 -4.94
C GLY A 85 -14.29 10.06 -5.71
N ASP A 86 -13.14 10.52 -5.19
CA ASP A 86 -12.25 11.49 -5.84
C ASP A 86 -11.21 10.81 -6.76
N GLY A 87 -11.31 9.51 -7.03
CA GLY A 87 -10.42 8.77 -7.92
C GLY A 87 -9.13 8.23 -7.26
N THR A 88 -8.98 8.35 -5.94
CA THR A 88 -7.88 7.68 -5.22
C THR A 88 -8.17 6.18 -5.13
N VAL A 89 -7.19 5.34 -5.40
CA VAL A 89 -7.28 3.89 -5.16
C VAL A 89 -6.97 3.62 -3.69
N TRP A 90 -7.83 2.87 -3.00
CA TRP A 90 -7.63 2.47 -1.62
C TRP A 90 -7.51 0.95 -1.51
N LEU A 91 -6.36 0.47 -1.06
CA LEU A 91 -6.05 -0.94 -0.85
C LEU A 91 -5.95 -1.23 0.65
N SER A 92 -6.92 -1.96 1.21
CA SER A 92 -6.80 -2.48 2.57
C SER A 92 -6.05 -3.82 2.53
N VAL A 93 -4.95 -3.94 3.27
CA VAL A 93 -4.04 -5.09 3.22
C VAL A 93 -4.11 -5.87 4.54
N ILE A 94 -4.33 -7.18 4.44
CA ILE A 94 -4.37 -8.12 5.56
C ILE A 94 -3.16 -9.05 5.44
N SER A 95 -2.16 -8.88 6.32
CA SER A 95 -0.92 -9.66 6.31
C SER A 95 -0.76 -10.56 7.54
N SER A 96 -1.81 -10.74 8.35
CA SER A 96 -1.77 -11.71 9.44
C SER A 96 -1.80 -13.14 8.87
N ALA A 97 -0.88 -13.98 9.30
CA ALA A 97 -0.76 -15.36 8.84
C ALA A 97 -1.96 -16.22 9.29
N PRO A 98 -2.26 -17.32 8.58
CA PRO A 98 -3.28 -18.28 8.98
C PRO A 98 -3.12 -18.74 10.44
N GLY A 99 -4.21 -18.68 11.21
CA GLY A 99 -4.22 -19.01 12.64
C GLY A 99 -3.85 -17.87 13.58
N GLU A 100 -3.34 -16.77 13.05
CA GLU A 100 -2.98 -15.59 13.83
C GLU A 100 -4.14 -14.58 13.94
N GLN A 101 -4.10 -13.75 15.01
CA GLN A 101 -5.10 -12.70 15.18
C GLN A 101 -5.07 -11.70 14.00
N GLY A 102 -6.24 -11.45 13.44
CA GLY A 102 -6.42 -10.55 12.31
C GLY A 102 -6.25 -11.24 10.95
N HIS A 103 -6.02 -12.57 10.91
CA HIS A 103 -6.13 -13.32 9.68
C HIS A 103 -7.57 -13.31 9.17
N ALA A 104 -7.74 -13.15 7.88
CA ALA A 104 -9.04 -13.28 7.21
C ALA A 104 -8.85 -13.92 5.84
N ASP A 105 -9.60 -14.98 5.60
CA ASP A 105 -9.81 -15.50 4.25
C ASP A 105 -10.72 -14.58 3.42
N SER A 106 -10.94 -14.92 2.17
CA SER A 106 -11.78 -14.15 1.25
C SER A 106 -13.20 -13.89 1.80
N ALA A 107 -13.83 -14.92 2.36
CA ALA A 107 -15.19 -14.81 2.88
C ALA A 107 -15.25 -13.87 4.09
N ARG A 108 -14.30 -14.01 5.01
CA ARG A 108 -14.20 -13.15 6.20
C ARG A 108 -13.85 -11.70 5.82
N ALA A 109 -12.92 -11.48 4.91
CA ALA A 109 -12.53 -10.15 4.45
C ALA A 109 -13.70 -9.41 3.79
N ASN A 110 -14.47 -10.09 2.96
CA ASN A 110 -15.67 -9.53 2.31
C ASN A 110 -16.79 -9.26 3.32
N ALA A 111 -17.01 -10.16 4.29
CA ALA A 111 -17.97 -9.94 5.37
C ALA A 111 -17.60 -8.70 6.20
N LEU A 112 -16.33 -8.57 6.63
CA LEU A 112 -15.83 -7.40 7.36
C LEU A 112 -16.04 -6.09 6.60
N THR A 113 -15.78 -6.09 5.30
CA THR A 113 -15.99 -4.91 4.44
C THR A 113 -17.45 -4.49 4.42
N THR A 114 -18.36 -5.46 4.28
CA THR A 114 -19.81 -5.24 4.26
C THR A 114 -20.33 -4.77 5.62
N ASP A 115 -20.01 -5.51 6.69
CA ASP A 115 -20.50 -5.25 8.05
C ASP A 115 -20.07 -3.86 8.56
N ARG A 116 -18.84 -3.48 8.26
CA ARG A 116 -18.28 -2.16 8.60
C ARG A 116 -18.74 -1.05 7.66
N LYS A 117 -19.44 -1.38 6.56
CA LYS A 117 -19.76 -0.43 5.48
C LYS A 117 -18.51 0.28 4.95
N ALA A 118 -17.39 -0.43 4.94
CA ALA A 118 -16.12 0.04 4.41
C ALA A 118 -16.19 0.17 2.88
N ALA A 119 -15.34 1.02 2.32
CA ALA A 119 -15.34 1.31 0.89
C ALA A 119 -13.92 1.36 0.30
N PRO A 120 -13.05 0.37 0.58
CA PRO A 120 -11.79 0.26 -0.15
C PRO A 120 -12.06 -0.09 -1.62
N THR A 121 -11.13 0.23 -2.51
CA THR A 121 -11.17 -0.25 -3.90
C THR A 121 -11.00 -1.76 -3.95
N HIS A 122 -10.01 -2.28 -3.20
CA HIS A 122 -9.77 -3.70 -3.02
C HIS A 122 -9.32 -4.02 -1.60
N VAL A 123 -9.59 -5.23 -1.16
CA VAL A 123 -8.96 -5.84 0.02
C VAL A 123 -7.95 -6.86 -0.48
N ILE A 124 -6.69 -6.70 -0.09
CA ILE A 124 -5.57 -7.59 -0.46
C ILE A 124 -5.38 -8.63 0.63
N LEU A 125 -5.27 -9.90 0.23
CA LEU A 125 -4.93 -11.02 1.11
C LEU A 125 -3.43 -11.33 0.96
N ASP A 126 -2.64 -10.94 1.94
CA ASP A 126 -1.18 -11.08 1.98
C ASP A 126 -0.79 -12.06 3.10
N GLU A 127 -1.33 -13.29 3.03
CA GLU A 127 -1.22 -14.30 4.10
C GLU A 127 0.22 -14.73 4.38
N ASP A 128 1.08 -14.73 3.35
CA ASP A 128 2.51 -15.01 3.49
C ASP A 128 3.32 -13.79 3.97
N GLY A 129 2.69 -12.62 4.02
CA GLY A 129 3.29 -11.37 4.45
C GLY A 129 4.35 -10.81 3.50
N ALA A 130 4.38 -11.26 2.24
CA ALA A 130 5.37 -10.83 1.26
C ALA A 130 5.24 -9.34 0.96
N LEU A 131 4.02 -8.86 0.73
CA LEU A 131 3.75 -7.44 0.49
C LEU A 131 4.05 -6.59 1.73
N GLY A 132 3.63 -7.07 2.90
CA GLY A 132 3.90 -6.37 4.15
C GLY A 132 5.40 -6.21 4.44
N ARG A 133 6.18 -7.27 4.23
CA ARG A 133 7.63 -7.21 4.39
C ARG A 133 8.29 -6.31 3.33
N LEU A 134 7.81 -6.35 2.09
CA LEU A 134 8.30 -5.50 0.99
C LEU A 134 8.14 -4.01 1.32
N TYR A 135 6.99 -3.63 1.89
CA TYR A 135 6.71 -2.25 2.30
C TYR A 135 7.27 -1.91 3.70
N GLY A 136 7.77 -2.89 4.44
CA GLY A 136 8.25 -2.70 5.81
C GLY A 136 7.12 -2.36 6.78
N ALA A 137 5.90 -2.86 6.50
CA ALA A 137 4.75 -2.65 7.37
C ALA A 137 4.95 -3.38 8.71
N ARG A 138 4.61 -2.73 9.83
CA ARG A 138 4.91 -3.25 11.18
C ARG A 138 3.72 -3.29 12.09
N THR A 139 2.78 -2.37 11.91
CA THR A 139 1.63 -2.19 12.79
C THR A 139 0.32 -2.14 12.00
N THR A 140 -0.79 -2.23 12.70
CA THR A 140 -2.11 -1.92 12.18
C THR A 140 -2.80 -0.88 13.08
N PRO A 141 -3.23 0.29 12.51
CA PRO A 141 -3.04 0.69 11.12
C PRO A 141 -1.59 1.09 10.79
N HIS A 142 -1.17 0.90 9.53
CA HIS A 142 0.04 1.48 8.95
C HIS A 142 -0.32 1.96 7.55
N MET A 143 -0.08 3.24 7.27
CA MET A 143 -0.55 3.90 6.06
C MET A 143 0.60 4.23 5.13
N TYR A 144 0.35 4.09 3.83
CA TYR A 144 1.26 4.50 2.77
C TYR A 144 0.47 5.25 1.71
N VAL A 145 1.08 6.29 1.13
CA VAL A 145 0.51 7.03 0.01
C VAL A 145 1.51 7.05 -1.14
N VAL A 146 1.08 6.55 -2.29
CA VAL A 146 1.81 6.59 -3.55
C VAL A 146 1.13 7.63 -4.44
N ASP A 147 1.91 8.50 -5.07
CA ASP A 147 1.37 9.50 -6.00
C ASP A 147 1.04 8.90 -7.39
N ALA A 148 0.38 9.66 -8.24
CA ALA A 148 -0.01 9.25 -9.59
C ALA A 148 1.17 8.91 -10.52
N LYS A 149 2.40 9.23 -10.11
CA LYS A 149 3.63 8.90 -10.84
C LYS A 149 4.30 7.64 -10.32
N GLY A 150 3.71 6.98 -9.31
CA GLY A 150 4.24 5.79 -8.67
C GLY A 150 5.30 6.07 -7.59
N THR A 151 5.44 7.31 -7.10
CA THR A 151 6.38 7.64 -6.04
C THR A 151 5.72 7.46 -4.67
N LEU A 152 6.38 6.77 -3.74
CA LEU A 152 5.94 6.70 -2.34
C LEU A 152 6.19 8.06 -1.67
N VAL A 153 5.13 8.78 -1.35
CA VAL A 153 5.21 10.16 -0.82
C VAL A 153 4.97 10.25 0.68
N TYR A 154 4.28 9.24 1.25
CA TYR A 154 4.04 9.15 2.69
C TYR A 154 4.10 7.70 3.18
N ALA A 155 4.66 7.48 4.38
CA ALA A 155 4.60 6.22 5.11
C ALA A 155 4.53 6.48 6.63
N GLY A 156 3.56 5.88 7.35
CA GLY A 156 3.49 6.05 8.81
C GLY A 156 2.09 5.88 9.41
N ALA A 157 1.83 6.64 10.45
CA ALA A 157 0.57 6.65 11.19
C ALA A 157 -0.59 7.16 10.33
N ILE A 158 -1.83 6.82 10.72
CA ILE A 158 -3.01 7.41 10.09
C ILE A 158 -3.24 8.86 10.56
N ASP A 159 -2.97 9.14 11.83
CA ASP A 159 -3.22 10.44 12.44
C ASP A 159 -2.17 10.81 13.52
N THR A 160 -2.33 12.00 14.11
CA THR A 160 -1.41 12.58 15.10
C THR A 160 -1.60 12.02 16.52
N ILE A 161 -2.67 11.27 16.83
CA ILE A 161 -2.98 10.83 18.20
C ILE A 161 -2.94 9.30 18.33
N ALA A 162 -1.83 8.80 18.85
CA ALA A 162 -1.56 7.37 19.06
C ALA A 162 -2.36 6.80 20.24
N SER A 163 -3.68 6.69 20.10
CA SER A 163 -4.60 6.12 21.10
C SER A 163 -5.60 5.18 20.45
N ALA A 164 -6.28 4.36 21.25
CA ALA A 164 -7.41 3.54 20.81
C ALA A 164 -8.78 4.22 21.06
N GLU A 165 -8.78 5.46 21.56
CA GLU A 165 -10.00 6.18 21.95
C GLU A 165 -10.67 6.84 20.74
N GLN A 166 -11.94 6.50 20.47
CA GLN A 166 -12.72 7.11 19.39
C GLN A 166 -12.88 8.62 19.53
N ALA A 167 -12.95 9.11 20.78
CA ALA A 167 -13.09 10.55 21.09
C ALA A 167 -11.88 11.39 20.61
N ASP A 168 -10.77 10.74 20.29
CA ASP A 168 -9.59 11.43 19.77
C ASP A 168 -9.65 11.69 18.27
N VAL A 169 -10.47 10.94 17.51
CA VAL A 169 -10.57 11.06 16.06
C VAL A 169 -10.86 12.50 15.61
N PRO A 170 -11.86 13.23 16.14
CA PRO A 170 -12.15 14.59 15.69
C PRO A 170 -11.10 15.65 16.12
N ARG A 171 -10.14 15.26 16.99
CA ARG A 171 -9.06 16.15 17.48
C ARG A 171 -7.73 15.90 16.78
N ALA A 172 -7.64 14.79 16.04
CA ALA A 172 -6.41 14.39 15.37
C ALA A 172 -6.34 14.94 13.95
N ASP A 173 -5.15 15.37 13.54
CA ASP A 173 -4.87 15.65 12.14
C ASP A 173 -4.59 14.36 11.40
N ASN A 174 -5.24 14.14 10.25
CA ASN A 174 -5.09 12.93 9.45
C ASN A 174 -3.97 13.12 8.43
N TYR A 175 -2.91 12.33 8.56
CA TYR A 175 -1.74 12.41 7.68
C TYR A 175 -2.02 11.95 6.23
N VAL A 176 -2.94 10.99 6.03
CA VAL A 176 -3.32 10.52 4.69
C VAL A 176 -4.07 11.63 3.95
N GLU A 177 -5.00 12.31 4.64
CA GLU A 177 -5.72 13.46 4.06
C GLU A 177 -4.78 14.61 3.74
N ALA A 178 -3.86 14.93 4.65
CA ALA A 178 -2.87 15.97 4.44
C ALA A 178 -1.98 15.68 3.22
N ALA A 179 -1.50 14.42 3.09
CA ALA A 179 -0.70 14.00 1.96
C ALA A 179 -1.46 14.10 0.63
N LEU A 180 -2.66 13.53 0.56
CA LEU A 180 -3.49 13.58 -0.65
C LEU A 180 -3.98 14.99 -0.98
N GLY A 181 -4.25 15.81 0.04
CA GLY A 181 -4.58 17.23 -0.14
C GLY A 181 -3.44 18.01 -0.79
N ALA A 182 -2.21 17.79 -0.34
CA ALA A 182 -1.02 18.39 -0.95
C ALA A 182 -0.84 17.96 -2.41
N LEU A 183 -1.00 16.64 -2.71
CA LEU A 183 -0.92 16.13 -4.08
C LEU A 183 -1.96 16.78 -5.01
N ARG A 184 -3.21 16.89 -4.56
CA ARG A 184 -4.29 17.53 -5.35
C ARG A 184 -4.02 19.02 -5.59
N ALA A 185 -3.38 19.69 -4.65
CA ALA A 185 -2.98 21.09 -4.78
C ALA A 185 -1.70 21.27 -5.63
N GLY A 186 -1.09 20.19 -6.14
CA GLY A 186 0.19 20.24 -6.84
C GLY A 186 1.36 20.63 -5.94
N GLN A 187 1.22 20.45 -4.62
CA GLN A 187 2.21 20.81 -3.63
C GLN A 187 2.98 19.58 -3.14
N ALA A 188 4.18 19.82 -2.61
CA ALA A 188 4.95 18.75 -1.96
C ALA A 188 4.29 18.34 -0.63
N VAL A 189 4.29 17.03 -0.34
CA VAL A 189 3.89 16.51 0.96
C VAL A 189 4.92 16.94 2.01
N THR A 190 4.51 17.71 3.00
CA THR A 190 5.40 18.27 4.04
C THR A 190 5.77 17.24 5.10
N VAL A 191 4.78 16.49 5.62
CA VAL A 191 5.01 15.38 6.56
C VAL A 191 5.04 14.09 5.76
N ARG A 192 6.25 13.63 5.45
CA ARG A 192 6.45 12.49 4.53
C ARG A 192 6.58 11.15 5.25
N GLN A 193 6.94 11.17 6.52
CA GLN A 193 7.13 9.96 7.32
C GLN A 193 6.81 10.24 8.79
N THR A 194 6.08 9.32 9.42
CA THR A 194 5.79 9.35 10.86
C THR A 194 5.99 7.97 11.46
N GLN A 195 6.06 7.89 12.80
CA GLN A 195 6.06 6.62 13.50
C GLN A 195 4.65 6.04 13.47
N PRO A 196 4.41 4.86 12.82
CA PRO A 196 3.12 4.19 12.89
C PRO A 196 2.89 3.66 14.31
N TYR A 197 1.63 3.58 14.71
CA TYR A 197 1.22 3.07 16.00
C TYR A 197 0.12 1.99 15.82
N GLY A 198 -0.03 1.14 16.81
CA GLY A 198 -1.04 0.09 16.80
C GLY A 198 -0.48 -1.29 17.13
N CYS A 199 -1.26 -2.32 16.86
CA CYS A 199 -0.88 -3.72 17.09
C CYS A 199 0.16 -4.17 16.06
N SER A 200 1.14 -4.96 16.46
CA SER A 200 2.09 -5.55 15.52
C SER A 200 1.36 -6.47 14.53
N ILE A 201 1.76 -6.43 13.26
CA ILE A 201 1.29 -7.40 12.26
C ILE A 201 1.79 -8.79 12.66
N LYS A 202 0.92 -9.80 12.55
CA LYS A 202 1.21 -11.18 12.91
C LYS A 202 1.68 -11.96 11.68
N TYR A 203 2.87 -11.62 11.20
CA TYR A 203 3.49 -12.37 10.11
C TYR A 203 3.73 -13.83 10.51
N GLY A 204 3.60 -14.74 9.56
CA GLY A 204 4.07 -16.12 9.70
C GLY A 204 5.60 -16.17 9.84
N GLY A 205 6.07 -17.21 10.51
CA GLY A 205 7.50 -17.50 10.70
C GLY A 205 8.17 -17.94 9.42
#